data_c1e416996cd54e4439e085e0b3902300
#
_entry.id   c1e416996cd54e4439e085e0b3902300
#
_cell.length_a   1.000
_cell.length_b   1.000
_cell.length_c   1.000
_cell.angle_alpha   90.00
_cell.angle_beta   90.00
_cell.angle_gamma   90.00
#
_symmetry.space_group_name_H-M   'P 1'
#
loop_
_entity.id
_entity.type
_entity.pdbx_description
1 polymer ?
#
loop_
_entity_poly.entity_id
_entity_poly.type
_entity_poly.pdbx_seq_one_letter_code
_entity_poly.pdbx_strand_id
1 'polypeptide(L)'
;MNYFHIMPLPQDLALEIANQWRYQPPLDAYTISVNPETYAEIISPEARGNRFFAVIRNAALMGYFCMDQDGETVDIRLGMKPSLIGQGNGRAFYQTIEDYLVEHVQPASIKLTFASSHQVAQKLFHTLGFAEREKQAEYIKMEKKLVCD
;
A
#
# COMPACT_ATOMS: atom_id res chain seq x y z
N MET A 1 -9.73 19.99 -8.04
CA MET A 1 -8.46 19.87 -7.31
C MET A 1 -8.60 18.83 -6.21
N ASN A 2 -7.61 17.95 -6.06
CA ASN A 2 -7.64 16.90 -5.05
C ASN A 2 -6.77 17.28 -3.86
N TYR A 3 -7.31 17.09 -2.67
CA TYR A 3 -6.59 17.30 -1.43
C TYR A 3 -6.32 15.95 -0.78
N PHE A 4 -5.03 15.64 -0.56
CA PHE A 4 -4.62 14.40 0.07
C PHE A 4 -4.13 14.65 1.48
N HIS A 5 -4.44 13.71 2.37
CA HIS A 5 -4.02 13.76 3.76
C HIS A 5 -3.67 12.35 4.22
N ILE A 6 -2.55 12.22 4.92
CA ILE A 6 -2.14 10.94 5.48
C ILE A 6 -2.14 11.06 7.00
N MET A 7 -2.75 10.10 7.68
CA MET A 7 -2.87 10.07 9.12
C MET A 7 -2.73 8.63 9.62
N PRO A 8 -2.38 8.43 10.89
CA PRO A 8 -2.41 7.07 11.46
C PRO A 8 -3.79 6.46 11.27
N LEU A 9 -3.83 5.16 10.96
CA LEU A 9 -5.08 4.47 10.66
C LEU A 9 -5.94 4.35 11.92
N PRO A 10 -7.10 5.02 12.00
CA PRO A 10 -7.95 4.90 13.18
C PRO A 10 -8.72 3.59 13.15
N GLN A 11 -9.21 3.18 14.33
CA GLN A 11 -9.85 1.88 14.51
C GLN A 11 -11.11 1.70 13.64
N ASP A 12 -11.93 2.74 13.51
CA ASP A 12 -13.14 2.66 12.70
C ASP A 12 -12.81 2.41 11.22
N LEU A 13 -11.79 3.07 10.69
CA LEU A 13 -11.38 2.86 9.31
C LEU A 13 -10.68 1.51 9.13
N ALA A 14 -9.93 1.07 10.13
CA ALA A 14 -9.33 -0.27 10.09
C ALA A 14 -10.40 -1.36 10.00
N LEU A 15 -11.47 -1.21 10.74
CA LEU A 15 -12.59 -2.16 10.71
C LEU A 15 -13.33 -2.10 9.37
N GLU A 16 -13.49 -0.93 8.79
CA GLU A 16 -14.08 -0.81 7.45
C GLU A 16 -13.25 -1.60 6.43
N ILE A 17 -11.94 -1.38 6.41
CA ILE A 17 -11.04 -2.07 5.50
C ILE A 17 -11.11 -3.58 5.69
N ALA A 18 -11.03 -4.02 6.95
CA ALA A 18 -10.97 -5.44 7.26
C ALA A 18 -12.28 -6.18 6.92
N ASN A 19 -13.42 -5.53 7.13
CA ASN A 19 -14.72 -6.19 7.06
C ASN A 19 -15.52 -5.86 5.82
N GLN A 20 -15.28 -4.73 5.16
CA GLN A 20 -16.11 -4.27 4.05
C GLN A 20 -15.41 -4.27 2.69
N TRP A 21 -14.09 -4.18 2.66
CA TRP A 21 -13.37 -4.12 1.39
C TRP A 21 -13.22 -5.51 0.79
N ARG A 22 -13.88 -5.72 -0.36
CA ARG A 22 -13.84 -6.98 -1.11
C ARG A 22 -13.31 -6.69 -2.50
N TYR A 23 -12.32 -7.46 -2.92
CA TYR A 23 -11.72 -7.30 -4.24
C TYR A 23 -12.25 -8.38 -5.18
N GLN A 24 -12.52 -7.99 -6.42
CA GLN A 24 -12.97 -8.91 -7.45
C GLN A 24 -11.79 -9.66 -8.07
N PRO A 25 -11.99 -10.89 -8.58
CA PRO A 25 -10.93 -11.58 -9.30
C PRO A 25 -10.39 -10.72 -10.46
N PRO A 26 -9.07 -10.74 -10.72
CA PRO A 26 -8.04 -11.60 -10.12
C PRO A 26 -7.44 -11.05 -8.82
N LEU A 27 -8.02 -10.02 -8.21
CA LEU A 27 -7.48 -9.36 -7.03
C LEU A 27 -8.12 -9.83 -5.73
N ASP A 28 -8.98 -10.83 -5.79
CA ASP A 28 -9.74 -11.32 -4.63
C ASP A 28 -8.84 -11.80 -3.48
N ALA A 29 -7.62 -12.26 -3.77
CA ALA A 29 -6.67 -12.66 -2.73
C ALA A 29 -6.23 -11.49 -1.83
N TYR A 30 -6.40 -10.24 -2.27
CA TYR A 30 -6.08 -9.07 -1.46
C TYR A 30 -7.17 -8.71 -0.44
N THR A 31 -8.32 -9.38 -0.50
CA THR A 31 -9.38 -9.16 0.50
C THR A 31 -8.88 -9.60 1.87
N ILE A 32 -8.84 -8.67 2.81
CA ILE A 32 -8.23 -8.92 4.12
C ILE A 32 -8.99 -9.99 4.90
N SER A 33 -10.31 -10.00 4.80
CA SER A 33 -11.14 -10.96 5.55
C SER A 33 -10.87 -12.42 5.20
N VAL A 34 -10.22 -12.71 4.06
CA VAL A 34 -9.86 -14.08 3.69
C VAL A 34 -8.44 -14.45 4.13
N ASN A 35 -7.72 -13.54 4.77
CA ASN A 35 -6.35 -13.74 5.24
C ASN A 35 -6.31 -13.59 6.77
N PRO A 36 -6.37 -14.70 7.54
CA PRO A 36 -6.51 -14.60 9.00
C PRO A 36 -5.43 -13.80 9.70
N GLU A 37 -4.18 -13.93 9.26
CA GLU A 37 -3.07 -13.20 9.91
C GLU A 37 -3.16 -11.70 9.64
N THR A 38 -3.42 -11.31 8.40
CA THR A 38 -3.56 -9.91 8.04
C THR A 38 -4.80 -9.30 8.72
N TYR A 39 -5.89 -10.06 8.78
CA TYR A 39 -7.11 -9.62 9.46
C TYR A 39 -6.84 -9.36 10.94
N ALA A 40 -6.19 -10.30 11.62
CA ALA A 40 -5.87 -10.15 13.04
C ALA A 40 -4.98 -8.94 13.30
N GLU A 41 -4.04 -8.68 12.40
CA GLU A 41 -3.15 -7.54 12.52
C GLU A 41 -3.89 -6.20 12.39
N ILE A 42 -4.71 -6.08 11.34
CA ILE A 42 -5.32 -4.77 11.05
C ILE A 42 -6.41 -4.39 12.05
N ILE A 43 -7.12 -5.36 12.62
CA ILE A 43 -8.18 -5.05 13.60
C ILE A 43 -7.64 -4.77 15.01
N SER A 44 -6.37 -5.02 15.27
CA SER A 44 -5.77 -4.85 16.60
C SER A 44 -4.96 -3.55 16.65
N PRO A 45 -5.36 -2.58 17.48
CA PRO A 45 -4.57 -1.36 17.65
C PRO A 45 -3.13 -1.64 18.10
N GLU A 46 -2.94 -2.65 18.96
CA GLU A 46 -1.62 -3.02 19.45
C GLU A 46 -0.75 -3.60 18.33
N ALA A 47 -1.32 -4.46 17.51
CA ALA A 47 -0.58 -5.07 16.40
C ALA A 47 -0.24 -4.05 15.32
N ARG A 48 -1.13 -3.09 15.06
CA ARG A 48 -0.85 -2.03 14.10
C ARG A 48 0.29 -1.12 14.57
N GLY A 49 0.35 -0.86 15.86
CA GLY A 49 1.34 0.07 16.40
C GLY A 49 1.29 1.40 15.68
N ASN A 50 2.44 1.89 15.24
CA ASN A 50 2.56 3.13 14.47
C ASN A 50 2.95 2.86 13.01
N ARG A 51 2.60 1.70 12.47
CA ARG A 51 3.01 1.29 11.12
C ARG A 51 1.94 1.43 10.05
N PHE A 52 0.67 1.58 10.43
CA PHE A 52 -0.45 1.66 9.49
C PHE A 52 -0.97 3.08 9.36
N PHE A 53 -1.22 3.50 8.12
CA PHE A 53 -1.65 4.85 7.80
C PHE A 53 -2.84 4.83 6.86
N ALA A 54 -3.74 5.81 7.04
CA ALA A 54 -4.86 6.03 6.13
C ALA A 54 -4.47 7.10 5.11
N VAL A 55 -4.84 6.87 3.86
CA VAL A 55 -4.71 7.87 2.80
C VAL A 55 -6.09 8.42 2.53
N ILE A 56 -6.27 9.71 2.81
CA ILE A 56 -7.56 10.40 2.68
C ILE A 56 -7.48 11.32 1.47
N ARG A 57 -8.48 11.26 0.61
CA ARG A 57 -8.60 12.15 -0.54
C ARG A 57 -9.94 12.86 -0.46
N ASN A 58 -9.92 14.19 -0.42
CA ASN A 58 -11.14 15.02 -0.36
C ASN A 58 -12.07 14.57 0.77
N ALA A 59 -11.49 14.39 1.97
CA ALA A 59 -12.19 13.98 3.19
C ALA A 59 -12.74 12.54 3.19
N ALA A 60 -12.41 11.72 2.18
CA ALA A 60 -12.87 10.34 2.11
C ALA A 60 -11.69 9.37 2.08
N LEU A 61 -11.87 8.22 2.71
CA LEU A 61 -10.83 7.18 2.74
C LEU A 61 -10.59 6.66 1.32
N MET A 62 -9.37 6.81 0.83
CA MET A 62 -8.95 6.33 -0.49
C MET A 62 -8.26 4.97 -0.40
N GLY A 63 -7.45 4.79 0.63
CA GLY A 63 -6.68 3.57 0.81
C GLY A 63 -5.88 3.61 2.08
N TYR A 64 -4.99 2.64 2.22
CA TYR A 64 -4.10 2.56 3.38
C TYR A 64 -2.73 2.07 2.95
N PHE A 65 -1.76 2.27 3.81
CA PHE A 65 -0.48 1.59 3.67
C PHE A 65 0.09 1.24 5.04
N CYS A 66 0.92 0.21 5.03
CA CYS A 66 1.66 -0.23 6.20
C CYS A 66 3.15 -0.23 5.83
N MET A 67 3.99 0.25 6.74
CA MET A 67 5.42 0.27 6.47
C MET A 67 6.18 -0.48 7.55
N ASP A 68 7.18 -1.26 7.09
CA ASP A 68 8.14 -1.93 7.96
C ASP A 68 9.52 -1.42 7.59
N GLN A 69 10.17 -0.75 8.53
CA GLN A 69 11.47 -0.13 8.29
C GLN A 69 12.57 -1.10 8.67
N ASP A 70 13.53 -1.29 7.75
CA ASP A 70 14.69 -2.13 7.94
C ASP A 70 15.92 -1.33 7.50
N GLY A 71 16.59 -0.70 8.48
CA GLY A 71 17.69 0.19 8.17
C GLY A 71 17.23 1.37 7.34
N GLU A 72 17.82 1.55 6.16
CA GLU A 72 17.49 2.65 5.27
C GLU A 72 16.43 2.26 4.22
N THR A 73 15.90 1.03 4.30
CA THR A 73 14.89 0.54 3.39
C THR A 73 13.56 0.46 4.11
N VAL A 74 12.48 0.85 3.41
CA VAL A 74 11.12 0.72 3.88
C VAL A 74 10.39 -0.25 2.98
N ASP A 75 9.83 -1.30 3.59
CA ASP A 75 8.99 -2.27 2.89
C ASP A 75 7.55 -1.87 3.13
N ILE A 76 6.79 -1.59 2.06
CA ILE A 76 5.42 -1.12 2.18
C ILE A 76 4.43 -2.15 1.63
N ARG A 77 3.30 -2.24 2.32
CA ARG A 77 2.10 -2.92 1.84
C ARG A 77 1.03 -1.85 1.69
N LEU A 78 0.31 -1.88 0.59
CA LEU A 78 -0.69 -0.86 0.34
C LEU A 78 -1.96 -1.47 -0.25
N GLY A 79 -3.08 -0.82 -0.01
CA GLY A 79 -4.36 -1.24 -0.54
C GLY A 79 -5.24 -0.04 -0.82
N MET A 80 -5.77 0.03 -2.03
CA MET A 80 -6.70 1.07 -2.42
C MET A 80 -8.12 0.55 -2.30
N LYS A 81 -9.05 1.44 -1.96
CA LYS A 81 -10.46 1.08 -1.85
C LYS A 81 -10.94 0.40 -3.13
N PRO A 82 -11.65 -0.75 -3.03
CA PRO A 82 -12.01 -1.51 -4.23
C PRO A 82 -12.78 -0.72 -5.28
N SER A 83 -13.66 0.19 -4.85
CA SER A 83 -14.47 0.99 -5.77
C SER A 83 -13.64 1.99 -6.61
N LEU A 84 -12.39 2.22 -6.22
CA LEU A 84 -11.51 3.17 -6.92
C LEU A 84 -10.53 2.48 -7.88
N ILE A 85 -10.53 1.16 -7.90
CA ILE A 85 -9.63 0.38 -8.75
C ILE A 85 -10.10 0.45 -10.21
N GLY A 86 -9.13 0.50 -11.14
CA GLY A 86 -9.43 0.51 -12.56
C GLY A 86 -9.89 1.85 -13.11
N GLN A 87 -9.70 2.93 -12.36
CA GLN A 87 -10.15 4.28 -12.73
C GLN A 87 -8.99 5.28 -12.83
N GLY A 88 -7.76 4.79 -12.93
CA GLY A 88 -6.58 5.65 -13.07
C GLY A 88 -6.10 6.29 -11.79
N ASN A 89 -6.54 5.79 -10.63
CA ASN A 89 -6.20 6.37 -9.33
C ASN A 89 -4.86 5.89 -8.75
N GLY A 90 -4.28 4.82 -9.29
CA GLY A 90 -3.12 4.17 -8.68
C GLY A 90 -1.89 5.05 -8.61
N ARG A 91 -1.62 5.82 -9.65
CA ARG A 91 -0.44 6.70 -9.67
C ARG A 91 -0.53 7.79 -8.59
N ALA A 92 -1.65 8.48 -8.50
CA ALA A 92 -1.84 9.53 -7.49
C ALA A 92 -1.82 8.95 -6.08
N PHE A 93 -2.42 7.79 -5.90
CA PHE A 93 -2.43 7.10 -4.62
C PHE A 93 -0.99 6.78 -4.17
N TYR A 94 -0.22 6.11 -5.03
CA TYR A 94 1.15 5.75 -4.68
C TYR A 94 2.03 6.98 -4.50
N GLN A 95 1.90 7.98 -5.38
CA GLN A 95 2.74 9.18 -5.29
C GLN A 95 2.53 9.92 -3.97
N THR A 96 1.29 9.96 -3.49
CA THR A 96 0.99 10.56 -2.18
C THR A 96 1.74 9.81 -1.06
N ILE A 97 1.78 8.49 -1.13
CA ILE A 97 2.50 7.68 -0.16
C ILE A 97 4.00 7.93 -0.24
N GLU A 98 4.57 7.94 -1.44
CA GLU A 98 6.00 8.20 -1.61
C GLU A 98 6.39 9.57 -1.08
N ASP A 99 5.61 10.61 -1.39
CA ASP A 99 5.87 11.96 -0.92
C ASP A 99 5.88 12.01 0.61
N TYR A 100 4.96 11.31 1.25
CA TYR A 100 4.93 11.21 2.72
C TYR A 100 6.19 10.53 3.25
N LEU A 101 6.61 9.42 2.64
CA LEU A 101 7.80 8.69 3.07
C LEU A 101 9.06 9.54 2.90
N VAL A 102 9.17 10.25 1.78
CA VAL A 102 10.32 11.12 1.54
C VAL A 102 10.39 12.25 2.58
N GLU A 103 9.25 12.81 2.95
CA GLU A 103 9.20 13.92 3.91
C GLU A 103 9.43 13.47 5.35
N HIS A 104 8.82 12.35 5.77
CA HIS A 104 8.75 11.97 7.18
C HIS A 104 9.68 10.82 7.58
N VAL A 105 10.07 9.96 6.65
CA VAL A 105 10.88 8.78 6.94
C VAL A 105 12.26 8.89 6.31
N GLN A 106 12.34 9.47 5.13
CA GLN A 106 13.59 9.69 4.38
C GLN A 106 14.35 8.37 4.12
N PRO A 107 13.68 7.34 3.56
CA PRO A 107 14.35 6.08 3.28
C PRO A 107 15.29 6.22 2.08
N ALA A 108 16.31 5.38 2.02
CA ALA A 108 17.16 5.29 0.84
C ALA A 108 16.47 4.52 -0.29
N SER A 109 15.61 3.56 0.05
CA SER A 109 14.85 2.81 -0.94
C SER A 109 13.52 2.35 -0.38
N ILE A 110 12.58 2.09 -1.30
CA ILE A 110 11.25 1.56 -1.00
C ILE A 110 11.12 0.21 -1.68
N LYS A 111 10.68 -0.81 -0.94
CA LYS A 111 10.34 -2.13 -1.48
C LYS A 111 8.86 -2.39 -1.38
N LEU A 112 8.33 -3.13 -2.33
CA LEU A 112 6.96 -3.60 -2.27
C LEU A 112 6.84 -4.97 -2.92
N THR A 113 5.82 -5.71 -2.49
CA THR A 113 5.54 -7.05 -2.99
C THR A 113 4.08 -7.12 -3.39
N PHE A 114 3.79 -7.73 -4.54
CA PHE A 114 2.41 -7.92 -4.98
C PHE A 114 2.30 -9.24 -5.75
N ALA A 115 1.06 -9.66 -6.00
CA ALA A 115 0.81 -10.93 -6.69
C ALA A 115 1.34 -10.87 -8.11
N SER A 116 1.99 -11.95 -8.56
CA SER A 116 2.53 -12.04 -9.92
C SER A 116 1.46 -11.91 -10.99
N SER A 117 0.21 -12.23 -10.66
CA SER A 117 -0.93 -12.08 -11.57
C SER A 117 -1.40 -10.63 -11.69
N HIS A 118 -0.94 -9.73 -10.85
CA HIS A 118 -1.38 -8.33 -10.85
C HIS A 118 -0.57 -7.51 -11.86
N GLN A 119 -0.86 -7.70 -13.13
CA GLN A 119 -0.10 -7.09 -14.23
C GLN A 119 -0.21 -5.57 -14.27
N VAL A 120 -1.36 -5.03 -13.87
CA VAL A 120 -1.57 -3.57 -13.83
C VAL A 120 -0.62 -2.92 -12.83
N ALA A 121 -0.46 -3.52 -11.66
CA ALA A 121 0.48 -3.02 -10.65
C ALA A 121 1.92 -3.11 -11.16
N GLN A 122 2.28 -4.23 -11.79
CA GLN A 122 3.62 -4.42 -12.31
C GLN A 122 3.99 -3.32 -13.32
N LYS A 123 3.08 -3.00 -14.24
CA LYS A 123 3.32 -1.95 -15.22
C LYS A 123 3.39 -0.58 -14.55
N LEU A 124 2.48 -0.30 -13.64
CA LEU A 124 2.44 0.99 -12.95
C LEU A 124 3.73 1.25 -12.18
N PHE A 125 4.16 0.30 -11.36
CA PHE A 125 5.36 0.50 -10.54
C PHE A 125 6.62 0.56 -11.38
N HIS A 126 6.67 -0.15 -12.50
CA HIS A 126 7.76 0.00 -13.44
C HIS A 126 7.86 1.44 -13.96
N THR A 127 6.73 2.05 -14.35
CA THR A 127 6.72 3.45 -14.82
C THR A 127 7.04 4.44 -13.71
N LEU A 128 6.84 4.05 -12.45
CA LEU A 128 7.14 4.89 -11.29
C LEU A 128 8.59 4.76 -10.81
N GLY A 129 9.41 4.00 -11.51
CA GLY A 129 10.83 3.90 -11.20
C GLY A 129 11.24 2.67 -10.43
N PHE A 130 10.33 1.72 -10.22
CA PHE A 130 10.66 0.48 -9.53
C PHE A 130 11.28 -0.53 -10.50
N ALA A 131 12.26 -1.27 -10.01
CA ALA A 131 12.87 -2.38 -10.74
C ALA A 131 12.53 -3.69 -10.04
N GLU A 132 12.30 -4.74 -10.85
CA GLU A 132 12.05 -6.07 -10.33
C GLU A 132 13.30 -6.62 -9.66
N ARG A 133 13.17 -7.13 -8.44
CA ARG A 133 14.27 -7.73 -7.68
C ARG A 133 14.12 -9.22 -7.51
N GLU A 134 12.88 -9.70 -7.41
CA GLU A 134 12.61 -11.11 -7.24
C GLU A 134 11.28 -11.44 -7.88
N LYS A 135 11.21 -12.55 -8.62
CA LYS A 135 9.97 -13.02 -9.22
C LYS A 135 9.81 -14.50 -8.88
N GLN A 136 8.73 -14.81 -8.19
CA GLN A 136 8.32 -16.18 -7.89
C GLN A 136 7.00 -16.47 -8.60
N ALA A 137 6.55 -17.73 -8.56
CA ALA A 137 5.30 -18.10 -9.21
C ALA A 137 4.11 -17.29 -8.70
N GLU A 138 4.11 -16.93 -7.41
CA GLU A 138 2.98 -16.32 -6.75
C GLU A 138 3.15 -14.81 -6.48
N TYR A 139 4.39 -14.30 -6.47
CA TYR A 139 4.62 -12.89 -6.13
C TYR A 139 5.81 -12.30 -6.88
N ILE A 140 5.83 -10.97 -6.92
CA ILE A 140 6.92 -10.17 -7.48
C ILE A 140 7.32 -9.14 -6.42
N LYS A 141 8.63 -9.01 -6.19
CA LYS A 141 9.20 -7.95 -5.35
C LYS A 141 9.86 -6.91 -6.21
N MET A 142 9.57 -5.65 -5.95
CA MET A 142 10.16 -4.52 -6.65
C MET A 142 10.78 -3.55 -5.66
N GLU A 143 11.75 -2.80 -6.13
CA GLU A 143 12.46 -1.80 -5.32
C GLU A 143 12.71 -0.54 -6.11
N LYS A 144 12.56 0.59 -5.44
CA LYS A 144 12.91 1.91 -6.00
C LYS A 144 13.92 2.57 -5.08
N LYS A 145 15.06 2.99 -5.63
CA LYS A 145 16.06 3.76 -4.89
C LYS A 145 15.68 5.23 -4.97
N LEU A 146 15.68 5.90 -3.81
CA LEU A 146 15.33 7.32 -3.72
C LEU A 146 16.56 8.21 -3.59
N VAL A 147 17.71 7.64 -3.23
CA VAL A 147 18.96 8.38 -3.11
C VAL A 147 19.74 8.21 -4.39
N CYS A 148 20.10 9.33 -5.00
CA CYS A 148 20.98 9.35 -6.17
C CYS A 148 22.39 9.64 -5.73
N ASP A 149 23.32 8.80 -6.13
CA ASP A 149 24.75 9.02 -5.88
C ASP A 149 25.33 9.99 -6.90
#